data_655fae8e02c5648a5a0ec04bad5d9494
#
_entry.id   655fae8e02c5648a5a0ec04bad5d9494
#
_cell.length_a   1.000
_cell.length_b   1.000
_cell.length_c   1.000
_cell.angle_alpha   90.00
_cell.angle_beta   90.00
_cell.angle_gamma   90.00
#
_symmetry.space_group_name_H-M   'P 1'
#
loop_
_entity.id
_entity.type
_entity.pdbx_description
1 polymer ?
#
loop_
_entity_poly.entity_id
_entity_poly.type
_entity_poly.pdbx_seq_one_letter_code
_entity_poly.pdbx_strand_id
1 'polypeptide(L)'
;MFSFTHASPAGMIAIILCATMSATTLFAADNQKVTVVREYTEIEQRPHFDSLNAEFGVNKDLPPNFELQALLALSHYPELRDVKIRFIVDDVSIPLSSRPHWSSLLRSAKNRTYLVIIDSSLEGTREALLLKNQPFNAQVGIIGHELSHTVYYLNRSFFGIAADALCQLSDCRIGFERATDSRLIGYGLGWQRFDHASFVRREFSSNTNAVSNLEGGGGAYMSPAELLRIMQSSTLYAD
;
A
#
# COMPACT_ATOMS: atom_id res chain seq x y z
N MET A 1 70.66 45.64 4.62
CA MET A 1 69.57 45.72 3.65
C MET A 1 69.32 44.30 3.21
N PHE A 2 68.38 43.59 3.93
CA PHE A 2 68.08 42.16 3.69
C PHE A 2 66.68 42.05 3.09
N SER A 3 66.62 41.48 1.88
CA SER A 3 65.42 41.24 1.18
C SER A 3 64.96 39.79 1.49
N PHE A 4 63.78 39.65 2.10
CA PHE A 4 63.15 38.34 2.32
C PHE A 4 62.17 38.02 1.16
N THR A 5 62.47 36.97 0.42
CA THR A 5 61.57 36.39 -0.56
C THR A 5 60.63 35.40 0.14
N HIS A 6 59.37 35.69 0.08
CA HIS A 6 58.32 34.78 0.54
C HIS A 6 58.10 33.66 -0.52
N ALA A 7 58.33 32.43 -0.10
CA ALA A 7 57.88 31.22 -0.85
C ALA A 7 56.43 30.89 -0.47
N SER A 8 55.59 30.78 -1.47
CA SER A 8 54.19 30.33 -1.35
C SER A 8 54.13 28.81 -1.38
N PRO A 9 53.41 28.14 -0.43
CA PRO A 9 53.21 26.71 -0.52
C PRO A 9 52.05 26.42 -1.47
N ALA A 10 52.35 25.71 -2.56
CA ALA A 10 51.37 25.13 -3.45
C ALA A 10 50.56 24.04 -2.71
N GLY A 11 49.31 24.36 -2.43
CA GLY A 11 48.36 23.39 -1.86
C GLY A 11 47.97 22.31 -2.90
N MET A 12 48.39 21.10 -2.66
CA MET A 12 47.91 19.91 -3.38
C MET A 12 46.48 19.61 -2.95
N ILE A 13 45.50 19.94 -3.80
CA ILE A 13 44.11 19.49 -3.65
C ILE A 13 44.03 18.04 -4.13
N ALA A 14 43.98 17.11 -3.20
CA ALA A 14 43.67 15.74 -3.50
C ALA A 14 42.15 15.61 -3.80
N ILE A 15 41.80 15.47 -5.05
CA ILE A 15 40.43 15.13 -5.48
C ILE A 15 40.23 13.66 -5.19
N ILE A 16 39.53 13.39 -4.07
CA ILE A 16 39.00 12.03 -3.79
C ILE A 16 37.80 11.79 -4.70
N LEU A 17 38.02 11.07 -5.80
CA LEU A 17 36.98 10.57 -6.64
C LEU A 17 36.24 9.44 -5.90
N CYS A 18 35.15 9.77 -5.21
CA CYS A 18 34.28 8.79 -4.60
C CYS A 18 33.45 8.14 -5.71
N ALA A 19 33.94 7.02 -6.26
CA ALA A 19 33.19 6.19 -7.19
C ALA A 19 32.04 5.54 -6.40
N THR A 20 30.85 6.14 -6.47
CA THR A 20 29.61 5.49 -6.00
C THR A 20 29.28 4.37 -6.98
N MET A 21 29.74 3.16 -6.68
CA MET A 21 29.19 1.96 -7.30
C MET A 21 27.74 1.83 -6.82
N SER A 22 26.80 2.33 -7.63
CA SER A 22 25.40 1.97 -7.50
C SER A 22 25.28 0.50 -7.82
N ALA A 23 25.31 -0.34 -6.78
CA ALA A 23 24.89 -1.71 -6.88
C ALA A 23 23.38 -1.70 -7.11
N THR A 24 22.97 -1.65 -8.37
CA THR A 24 21.64 -2.05 -8.80
C THR A 24 21.54 -3.54 -8.53
N THR A 25 21.10 -3.91 -7.33
CA THR A 25 20.56 -5.23 -7.08
C THR A 25 19.30 -5.34 -7.94
N LEU A 26 19.47 -5.90 -9.15
CA LEU A 26 18.37 -6.49 -9.88
C LEU A 26 17.82 -7.60 -8.98
N PHE A 27 16.73 -7.29 -8.26
CA PHE A 27 15.84 -8.33 -7.80
C PHE A 27 15.36 -9.01 -9.07
N ALA A 28 15.72 -10.27 -9.26
CA ALA A 28 15.04 -11.14 -10.19
C ALA A 28 13.57 -11.13 -9.73
N ALA A 29 12.75 -10.32 -10.37
CA ALA A 29 11.31 -10.46 -10.28
C ALA A 29 11.06 -11.88 -10.81
N ASP A 30 10.65 -12.76 -9.89
CA ASP A 30 10.03 -14.01 -10.28
C ASP A 30 8.94 -13.59 -11.27
N ASN A 31 9.00 -14.10 -12.52
CA ASN A 31 8.09 -13.72 -13.59
C ASN A 31 6.69 -14.30 -13.33
N GLN A 32 6.17 -14.08 -12.12
CA GLN A 32 4.82 -14.46 -11.78
C GLN A 32 3.88 -13.57 -12.61
N LYS A 33 3.23 -14.17 -13.59
CA LYS A 33 2.25 -13.51 -14.44
C LYS A 33 1.17 -12.91 -13.54
N VAL A 34 1.05 -11.59 -13.54
CA VAL A 34 -0.02 -10.91 -12.78
C VAL A 34 -1.36 -11.41 -13.30
N THR A 35 -2.17 -11.92 -12.39
CA THR A 35 -3.52 -12.40 -12.71
C THR A 35 -4.53 -11.28 -12.46
N VAL A 36 -5.41 -11.04 -13.41
CA VAL A 36 -6.55 -10.14 -13.24
C VAL A 36 -7.81 -10.98 -13.10
N VAL A 37 -8.53 -10.78 -12.02
CA VAL A 37 -9.82 -11.42 -11.77
C VAL A 37 -10.88 -10.32 -11.69
N ARG A 38 -11.99 -10.46 -12.43
CA ARG A 38 -13.05 -9.45 -12.40
C ARG A 38 -13.75 -9.42 -11.04
N GLU A 39 -14.04 -10.58 -10.49
CA GLU A 39 -14.79 -10.70 -9.25
C GLU A 39 -14.38 -11.95 -8.49
N TYR A 40 -14.13 -11.79 -7.20
CA TYR A 40 -14.02 -12.88 -6.24
C TYR A 40 -15.35 -13.04 -5.51
N THR A 41 -15.85 -14.27 -5.43
CA THR A 41 -16.98 -14.62 -4.58
C THR A 41 -16.53 -15.55 -3.46
N GLU A 42 -17.15 -15.43 -2.29
CA GLU A 42 -16.78 -16.28 -1.16
C GLU A 42 -17.02 -17.77 -1.45
N ILE A 43 -18.11 -18.08 -2.14
CA ILE A 43 -18.49 -19.47 -2.47
C ILE A 43 -17.43 -20.13 -3.35
N GLU A 44 -16.93 -19.43 -4.36
CA GLU A 44 -15.92 -19.97 -5.28
C GLU A 44 -14.54 -20.07 -4.63
N GLN A 45 -14.20 -19.14 -3.72
CA GLN A 45 -12.87 -19.07 -3.14
C GLN A 45 -12.71 -19.89 -1.86
N ARG A 46 -13.78 -20.18 -1.13
CA ARG A 46 -13.72 -20.93 0.12
C ARG A 46 -13.04 -22.32 -0.02
N PRO A 47 -13.26 -23.10 -1.08
CA PRO A 47 -12.55 -24.37 -1.28
C PRO A 47 -11.03 -24.24 -1.40
N HIS A 48 -10.52 -23.07 -1.75
CA HIS A 48 -9.09 -22.79 -1.93
C HIS A 48 -8.41 -22.26 -0.65
N PHE A 49 -9.15 -22.10 0.45
CA PHE A 49 -8.65 -21.48 1.67
C PHE A 49 -7.36 -22.12 2.18
N ASP A 50 -7.31 -23.45 2.32
CA ASP A 50 -6.14 -24.14 2.88
C ASP A 50 -4.89 -23.97 2.00
N SER A 51 -5.06 -24.02 0.67
CA SER A 51 -3.94 -23.80 -0.26
C SER A 51 -3.45 -22.35 -0.23
N LEU A 52 -4.36 -21.38 -0.20
CA LEU A 52 -4.02 -19.96 -0.06
C LEU A 52 -3.31 -19.70 1.27
N ASN A 53 -3.79 -20.28 2.36
CA ASN A 53 -3.19 -20.12 3.67
C ASN A 53 -1.80 -20.76 3.76
N ALA A 54 -1.62 -21.94 3.17
CA ALA A 54 -0.31 -22.58 3.11
C ALA A 54 0.71 -21.76 2.31
N GLU A 55 0.28 -21.07 1.25
CA GLU A 55 1.17 -20.31 0.38
C GLU A 55 1.39 -18.87 0.87
N PHE A 56 0.35 -18.17 1.32
CA PHE A 56 0.39 -16.73 1.63
C PHE A 56 0.19 -16.41 3.11
N GLY A 57 -0.22 -17.37 3.94
CA GLY A 57 -0.46 -17.19 5.38
C GLY A 57 0.80 -17.21 6.25
N VAL A 58 1.95 -17.64 5.72
CA VAL A 58 3.21 -17.72 6.48
C VAL A 58 3.62 -16.31 6.96
N ASN A 59 3.98 -16.20 8.25
CA ASN A 59 4.31 -14.93 8.90
C ASN A 59 3.16 -13.90 8.91
N LYS A 60 1.91 -14.34 8.83
CA LYS A 60 0.73 -13.47 8.88
C LYS A 60 -0.11 -13.78 10.13
N ASP A 61 -0.47 -12.72 10.86
CA ASP A 61 -1.59 -12.79 11.82
C ASP A 61 -2.82 -12.32 11.04
N LEU A 62 -3.59 -13.27 10.50
CA LEU A 62 -4.75 -12.97 9.63
C LEU A 62 -5.91 -12.36 10.42
N PRO A 63 -6.76 -11.51 9.81
CA PRO A 63 -7.85 -10.84 10.49
C PRO A 63 -9.03 -11.80 10.70
N PRO A 64 -9.52 -11.98 11.96
CA PRO A 64 -10.69 -12.82 12.22
C PRO A 64 -11.89 -12.43 11.35
N ASN A 65 -12.54 -13.41 10.73
CA ASN A 65 -13.67 -13.29 9.80
C ASN A 65 -13.34 -12.71 8.40
N PHE A 66 -12.10 -12.33 8.14
CA PHE A 66 -11.67 -11.79 6.84
C PHE A 66 -10.41 -12.48 6.32
N GLU A 67 -10.10 -13.67 6.86
CA GLU A 67 -8.88 -14.41 6.52
C GLU A 67 -8.82 -14.73 5.02
N LEU A 68 -9.93 -15.15 4.43
CA LEU A 68 -9.99 -15.49 3.00
C LEU A 68 -9.76 -14.26 2.13
N GLN A 69 -10.37 -13.12 2.46
CA GLN A 69 -10.19 -11.88 1.72
C GLN A 69 -8.73 -11.38 1.82
N ALA A 70 -8.14 -11.50 3.02
CA ALA A 70 -6.74 -11.14 3.23
C ALA A 70 -5.78 -12.05 2.43
N LEU A 71 -6.03 -13.36 2.40
CA LEU A 71 -5.24 -14.31 1.62
C LEU A 71 -5.37 -14.07 0.12
N LEU A 72 -6.58 -13.80 -0.38
CA LEU A 72 -6.81 -13.44 -1.78
C LEU A 72 -6.07 -12.15 -2.15
N ALA A 73 -6.15 -11.11 -1.30
CA ALA A 73 -5.40 -9.89 -1.55
C ALA A 73 -3.88 -10.16 -1.52
N LEU A 74 -3.37 -10.92 -0.54
CA LEU A 74 -1.95 -11.26 -0.41
C LEU A 74 -1.42 -12.04 -1.63
N SER A 75 -2.23 -12.86 -2.28
CA SER A 75 -1.83 -13.65 -3.46
C SER A 75 -1.39 -12.80 -4.65
N HIS A 76 -1.77 -11.52 -4.67
CA HIS A 76 -1.36 -10.57 -5.70
C HIS A 76 -0.02 -9.90 -5.41
N TYR A 77 0.56 -10.05 -4.21
CA TYR A 77 1.77 -9.36 -3.78
C TYR A 77 2.90 -10.34 -3.45
N PRO A 78 3.62 -10.87 -4.45
CA PRO A 78 4.68 -11.85 -4.22
C PRO A 78 5.78 -11.34 -3.26
N GLU A 79 6.05 -10.04 -3.25
CA GLU A 79 7.04 -9.41 -2.36
C GLU A 79 6.65 -9.51 -0.87
N LEU A 80 5.37 -9.72 -0.59
CA LEU A 80 4.86 -9.84 0.78
C LEU A 80 4.86 -11.29 1.30
N ARG A 81 5.22 -12.30 0.50
CA ARG A 81 5.14 -13.71 0.88
C ARG A 81 5.81 -13.98 2.23
N ASP A 82 7.05 -13.54 2.43
CA ASP A 82 7.82 -13.80 3.65
C ASP A 82 7.79 -12.65 4.67
N VAL A 83 7.08 -11.57 4.36
CA VAL A 83 7.00 -10.37 5.20
C VAL A 83 6.09 -10.61 6.40
N LYS A 84 6.51 -10.14 7.58
CA LYS A 84 5.67 -10.19 8.79
C LYS A 84 4.59 -9.13 8.71
N ILE A 85 3.33 -9.57 8.59
CA ILE A 85 2.16 -8.69 8.58
C ILE A 85 1.20 -9.15 9.67
N ARG A 86 0.75 -8.20 10.48
CA ARG A 86 -0.27 -8.41 11.49
C ARG A 86 -1.50 -7.61 11.11
N PHE A 87 -2.60 -8.31 10.91
CA PHE A 87 -3.90 -7.68 10.82
C PHE A 87 -4.48 -7.52 12.23
N ILE A 88 -4.90 -6.32 12.55
CA ILE A 88 -5.43 -5.97 13.86
C ILE A 88 -6.83 -5.40 13.65
N VAL A 89 -7.81 -5.97 14.34
CA VAL A 89 -9.17 -5.42 14.42
C VAL A 89 -9.25 -4.65 15.73
N ASP A 90 -9.47 -3.34 15.65
CA ASP A 90 -9.43 -2.45 16.82
C ASP A 90 -10.36 -1.24 16.62
N ASP A 91 -10.57 -0.46 17.68
CA ASP A 91 -11.31 0.81 17.65
C ASP A 91 -10.33 1.96 17.33
N VAL A 92 -10.27 2.38 16.07
CA VAL A 92 -9.26 3.36 15.60
C VAL A 92 -9.83 4.54 14.82
N SER A 93 -11.12 4.60 14.57
CA SER A 93 -11.80 5.69 13.85
C SER A 93 -11.37 5.93 12.40
N ILE A 94 -10.50 5.08 11.85
CA ILE A 94 -10.08 5.08 10.43
C ILE A 94 -10.44 3.71 9.86
N PRO A 95 -11.26 3.60 8.80
CA PRO A 95 -11.81 2.31 8.33
C PRO A 95 -10.76 1.21 8.17
N LEU A 96 -9.68 1.51 7.44
CA LEU A 96 -8.47 0.69 7.34
C LEU A 96 -7.25 1.60 7.26
N SER A 97 -6.11 1.07 7.71
CA SER A 97 -4.82 1.76 7.56
C SER A 97 -3.67 0.76 7.59
N SER A 98 -2.57 1.08 6.91
CA SER A 98 -1.34 0.28 6.92
C SER A 98 -0.13 1.11 7.32
N ARG A 99 0.71 0.53 8.17
CA ARG A 99 1.97 1.15 8.58
C ARG A 99 2.97 0.13 9.13
N PRO A 100 4.27 0.44 9.15
CA PRO A 100 5.23 -0.34 9.93
C PRO A 100 4.92 -0.26 11.43
N HIS A 101 5.18 -1.35 12.15
CA HIS A 101 5.09 -1.37 13.61
C HIS A 101 6.24 -0.57 14.24
N TRP A 102 5.93 0.32 15.17
CA TRP A 102 6.89 1.26 15.76
C TRP A 102 8.15 0.61 16.31
N SER A 103 8.02 -0.52 17.02
CA SER A 103 9.17 -1.23 17.61
C SER A 103 10.11 -1.85 16.58
N SER A 104 9.71 -1.95 15.32
CA SER A 104 10.49 -2.55 14.25
C SER A 104 11.03 -1.55 13.23
N LEU A 105 10.74 -0.26 13.37
CA LEU A 105 11.07 0.77 12.38
C LEU A 105 12.58 0.88 12.09
N LEU A 106 13.43 0.67 13.10
CA LEU A 106 14.88 0.72 12.95
C LEU A 106 15.48 -0.55 12.31
N ARG A 107 14.68 -1.59 12.12
CA ARG A 107 15.12 -2.80 11.42
C ARG A 107 15.18 -2.56 9.91
N SER A 108 15.91 -3.42 9.20
CA SER A 108 15.84 -3.45 7.73
C SER A 108 14.40 -3.73 7.28
N ALA A 109 14.00 -3.21 6.14
CA ALA A 109 12.61 -3.28 5.68
C ALA A 109 12.02 -4.70 5.67
N LYS A 110 12.81 -5.71 5.24
CA LYS A 110 12.43 -7.13 5.24
C LYS A 110 12.22 -7.72 6.64
N ASN A 111 12.86 -7.13 7.66
CA ASN A 111 12.79 -7.59 9.05
C ASN A 111 11.80 -6.77 9.91
N ARG A 112 11.13 -5.81 9.30
CA ARG A 112 10.05 -5.06 9.95
C ARG A 112 8.80 -5.91 10.07
N THR A 113 7.99 -5.60 11.06
CA THR A 113 6.60 -6.03 11.15
C THR A 113 5.73 -4.91 10.61
N TYR A 114 4.79 -5.23 9.76
CA TYR A 114 3.81 -4.28 9.23
C TYR A 114 2.45 -4.57 9.85
N LEU A 115 1.67 -3.52 10.04
CA LEU A 115 0.31 -3.61 10.58
C LEU A 115 -0.66 -3.21 9.48
N VAL A 116 -1.72 -3.99 9.34
CA VAL A 116 -2.96 -3.59 8.66
C VAL A 116 -4.03 -3.52 9.75
N ILE A 117 -4.51 -2.31 10.04
CA ILE A 117 -5.45 -2.05 11.12
C ILE A 117 -6.83 -1.87 10.50
N ILE A 118 -7.80 -2.61 11.00
CA ILE A 118 -9.20 -2.65 10.55
C ILE A 118 -10.05 -2.10 11.67
N ASP A 119 -10.79 -1.03 11.40
CA ASP A 119 -11.72 -0.46 12.37
C ASP A 119 -12.93 -1.37 12.59
N SER A 120 -13.34 -1.52 13.85
CA SER A 120 -14.52 -2.30 14.26
C SER A 120 -15.64 -1.44 14.85
N SER A 121 -15.42 -0.13 15.04
CA SER A 121 -16.21 0.73 15.90
C SER A 121 -16.90 1.91 15.22
N LEU A 122 -16.68 2.13 13.90
CA LEU A 122 -17.35 3.23 13.19
C LEU A 122 -18.86 3.17 13.35
N GLU A 123 -19.45 4.30 13.69
CA GLU A 123 -20.88 4.44 13.95
C GLU A 123 -21.56 5.44 13.00
N GLY A 124 -22.89 5.41 13.00
CA GLY A 124 -23.73 6.33 12.26
C GLY A 124 -23.52 6.22 10.76
N THR A 125 -23.37 7.35 10.06
CA THR A 125 -23.20 7.38 8.60
C THR A 125 -21.90 6.71 8.13
N ARG A 126 -20.92 6.48 9.02
CA ARG A 126 -19.64 5.85 8.70
C ARG A 126 -19.65 4.33 8.90
N GLU A 127 -20.70 3.78 9.51
CA GLU A 127 -20.81 2.34 9.76
C GLU A 127 -20.73 1.51 8.47
N ALA A 128 -21.24 2.04 7.36
CA ALA A 128 -21.13 1.41 6.05
C ALA A 128 -19.68 1.20 5.57
N LEU A 129 -18.71 1.97 6.11
CA LEU A 129 -17.29 1.82 5.78
C LEU A 129 -16.63 0.65 6.50
N LEU A 130 -17.26 0.10 7.56
CA LEU A 130 -16.74 -1.08 8.23
C LEU A 130 -16.56 -2.22 7.23
N LEU A 131 -15.45 -2.92 7.33
CA LEU A 131 -15.12 -4.01 6.40
C LEU A 131 -16.24 -5.05 6.33
N LYS A 132 -16.84 -5.40 7.47
CA LYS A 132 -17.96 -6.37 7.57
C LYS A 132 -19.21 -6.00 6.76
N ASN A 133 -19.42 -4.73 6.46
CA ASN A 133 -20.59 -4.23 5.75
C ASN A 133 -20.37 -4.08 4.24
N GLN A 134 -19.17 -4.34 3.76
CA GLN A 134 -18.82 -4.23 2.34
C GLN A 134 -19.02 -5.57 1.60
N PRO A 135 -19.31 -5.55 0.29
CA PRO A 135 -19.33 -6.76 -0.54
C PRO A 135 -17.97 -7.47 -0.52
N PHE A 136 -17.96 -8.80 -0.63
CA PHE A 136 -16.76 -9.63 -0.56
C PHE A 136 -15.63 -9.14 -1.49
N ASN A 137 -15.96 -8.86 -2.77
CA ASN A 137 -14.97 -8.38 -3.74
C ASN A 137 -14.40 -7.00 -3.35
N ALA A 138 -15.22 -6.11 -2.78
CA ALA A 138 -14.80 -4.81 -2.27
C ALA A 138 -13.89 -4.94 -1.03
N GLN A 139 -14.15 -5.93 -0.15
CA GLN A 139 -13.29 -6.24 0.99
C GLN A 139 -11.87 -6.64 0.54
N VAL A 140 -11.76 -7.49 -0.48
CA VAL A 140 -10.48 -7.84 -1.10
C VAL A 140 -9.78 -6.58 -1.64
N GLY A 141 -10.54 -5.68 -2.28
CA GLY A 141 -10.01 -4.44 -2.86
C GLY A 141 -9.41 -3.48 -1.84
N ILE A 142 -10.12 -3.24 -0.72
CA ILE A 142 -9.60 -2.31 0.30
C ILE A 142 -8.44 -2.92 1.09
N ILE A 143 -8.46 -4.22 1.37
CA ILE A 143 -7.31 -4.92 1.96
C ILE A 143 -6.11 -4.86 1.00
N GLY A 144 -6.33 -5.07 -0.30
CA GLY A 144 -5.28 -4.92 -1.32
C GLY A 144 -4.69 -3.51 -1.36
N HIS A 145 -5.50 -2.47 -1.17
CA HIS A 145 -5.02 -1.09 -1.06
C HIS A 145 -4.04 -0.93 0.11
N GLU A 146 -4.37 -1.44 1.29
CA GLU A 146 -3.50 -1.39 2.46
C GLU A 146 -2.21 -2.21 2.28
N LEU A 147 -2.30 -3.34 1.59
CA LEU A 147 -1.11 -4.12 1.22
C LEU A 147 -0.21 -3.38 0.21
N SER A 148 -0.78 -2.56 -0.68
CA SER A 148 -0.01 -1.69 -1.58
C SER A 148 0.81 -0.64 -0.82
N HIS A 149 0.30 -0.11 0.30
CA HIS A 149 1.09 0.72 1.22
C HIS A 149 2.23 -0.09 1.84
N THR A 150 1.97 -1.35 2.25
CA THR A 150 3.01 -2.23 2.81
C THR A 150 4.14 -2.47 1.80
N VAL A 151 3.82 -2.76 0.53
CA VAL A 151 4.81 -2.91 -0.56
C VAL A 151 5.62 -1.62 -0.73
N TYR A 152 4.98 -0.47 -0.70
CA TYR A 152 5.69 0.82 -0.75
C TYR A 152 6.70 0.96 0.39
N TYR A 153 6.30 0.63 1.63
CA TYR A 153 7.17 0.73 2.80
C TYR A 153 8.34 -0.26 2.79
N LEU A 154 8.27 -1.37 2.05
CA LEU A 154 9.40 -2.29 1.87
C LEU A 154 10.60 -1.61 1.18
N ASN A 155 10.35 -0.57 0.39
CA ASN A 155 11.37 0.18 -0.34
C ASN A 155 11.75 1.50 0.35
N ARG A 156 11.32 1.71 1.63
CA ARG A 156 11.55 2.95 2.36
C ARG A 156 12.50 2.78 3.53
N SER A 157 13.46 3.69 3.66
CA SER A 157 14.27 3.83 4.86
C SER A 157 13.43 4.38 6.03
N PHE A 158 13.97 4.34 7.24
CA PHE A 158 13.36 4.97 8.40
C PHE A 158 13.03 6.46 8.16
N PHE A 159 14.01 7.22 7.64
CA PHE A 159 13.81 8.65 7.35
C PHE A 159 12.77 8.89 6.24
N GLY A 160 12.71 8.00 5.25
CA GLY A 160 11.68 8.03 4.23
C GLY A 160 10.28 7.86 4.82
N ILE A 161 10.09 6.89 5.72
CA ILE A 161 8.81 6.66 6.41
C ILE A 161 8.42 7.86 7.28
N ALA A 162 9.39 8.48 7.99
CA ALA A 162 9.13 9.68 8.77
C ALA A 162 8.70 10.87 7.89
N ALA A 163 9.33 11.05 6.73
CA ALA A 163 8.94 12.06 5.76
C ALA A 163 7.54 11.80 5.18
N ASP A 164 7.21 10.54 4.88
CA ASP A 164 5.88 10.14 4.41
C ASP A 164 4.80 10.41 5.47
N ALA A 165 5.09 10.16 6.75
CA ALA A 165 4.17 10.46 7.85
C ALA A 165 3.86 11.96 7.94
N LEU A 166 4.85 12.83 7.73
CA LEU A 166 4.63 14.28 7.65
C LEU A 166 3.83 14.67 6.40
N CYS A 167 4.07 14.01 5.28
CA CYS A 167 3.33 14.20 4.03
C CYS A 167 1.84 13.90 4.20
N GLN A 168 1.47 12.87 4.99
CA GLN A 168 0.07 12.54 5.28
C GLN A 168 -0.72 13.67 5.99
N LEU A 169 -0.02 14.62 6.59
CA LEU A 169 -0.62 15.80 7.24
C LEU A 169 -0.82 16.99 6.28
N SER A 170 -0.53 16.82 5.00
CA SER A 170 -0.55 17.89 3.98
C SER A 170 -1.22 17.41 2.69
N ASP A 171 -1.32 18.31 1.70
CA ASP A 171 -1.90 18.03 0.38
C ASP A 171 -1.18 16.92 -0.39
N CYS A 172 0.05 16.58 -0.01
CA CYS A 172 0.76 15.48 -0.66
C CYS A 172 0.15 14.10 -0.37
N ARG A 173 -0.74 13.99 0.63
CA ARG A 173 -1.56 12.80 0.88
C ARG A 173 -2.34 12.38 -0.36
N ILE A 174 -2.91 13.32 -1.11
CA ILE A 174 -3.67 13.04 -2.33
C ILE A 174 -2.81 12.26 -3.33
N GLY A 175 -1.61 12.76 -3.61
CA GLY A 175 -0.68 12.09 -4.51
C GLY A 175 -0.27 10.70 -4.01
N PHE A 176 -0.07 10.55 -2.70
CA PHE A 176 0.31 9.29 -2.07
C PHE A 176 -0.78 8.21 -2.21
N GLU A 177 -2.04 8.54 -1.90
CA GLU A 177 -3.17 7.61 -2.01
C GLU A 177 -3.44 7.23 -3.48
N ARG A 178 -3.38 8.18 -4.39
CA ARG A 178 -3.55 7.91 -5.83
C ARG A 178 -2.42 7.05 -6.40
N ALA A 179 -1.18 7.24 -5.95
CA ALA A 179 -0.06 6.37 -6.31
C ALA A 179 -0.25 4.95 -5.75
N THR A 180 -0.88 4.82 -4.58
CA THR A 180 -1.23 3.54 -3.98
C THR A 180 -2.32 2.82 -4.78
N ASP A 181 -3.38 3.52 -5.21
CA ASP A 181 -4.40 2.97 -6.11
C ASP A 181 -3.77 2.53 -7.45
N SER A 182 -2.87 3.33 -8.02
CA SER A 182 -2.16 2.96 -9.26
C SER A 182 -1.29 1.71 -9.10
N ARG A 183 -0.63 1.58 -7.96
CA ARG A 183 0.17 0.40 -7.63
C ARG A 183 -0.70 -0.85 -7.52
N LEU A 184 -1.82 -0.76 -6.83
CA LEU A 184 -2.80 -1.84 -6.70
C LEU A 184 -3.31 -2.32 -8.06
N ILE A 185 -3.63 -1.40 -8.99
CA ILE A 185 -4.01 -1.73 -10.37
C ILE A 185 -2.90 -2.52 -11.04
N GLY A 186 -1.63 -2.13 -10.87
CA GLY A 186 -0.48 -2.85 -11.41
C GLY A 186 -0.33 -4.28 -10.86
N TYR A 187 -0.87 -4.59 -9.68
CA TYR A 187 -0.94 -5.93 -9.10
C TYR A 187 -2.21 -6.71 -9.48
N GLY A 188 -3.05 -6.19 -10.38
CA GLY A 188 -4.22 -6.91 -10.88
C GLY A 188 -5.49 -6.79 -10.05
N LEU A 189 -5.51 -5.96 -9.01
CA LEU A 189 -6.67 -5.78 -8.11
C LEU A 189 -7.55 -4.57 -8.48
N GLY A 190 -7.43 -4.03 -9.68
CA GLY A 190 -8.17 -2.85 -10.11
C GLY A 190 -9.68 -3.00 -10.03
N TRP A 191 -10.22 -4.17 -10.38
CA TRP A 191 -11.66 -4.44 -10.29
C TRP A 191 -12.16 -4.48 -8.85
N GLN A 192 -11.41 -5.07 -7.93
CA GLN A 192 -11.73 -5.12 -6.51
C GLN A 192 -11.75 -3.70 -5.92
N ARG A 193 -10.78 -2.87 -6.30
CA ARG A 193 -10.73 -1.46 -5.89
C ARG A 193 -11.86 -0.64 -6.49
N PHE A 194 -12.22 -0.88 -7.75
CA PHE A 194 -13.35 -0.28 -8.42
C PHE A 194 -14.68 -0.58 -7.68
N ASP A 195 -14.88 -1.84 -7.30
CA ASP A 195 -16.09 -2.26 -6.59
C ASP A 195 -16.16 -1.63 -5.18
N HIS A 196 -15.03 -1.54 -4.47
CA HIS A 196 -14.96 -0.81 -3.20
C HIS A 196 -15.28 0.68 -3.38
N ALA A 197 -14.64 1.36 -4.33
CA ALA A 197 -14.86 2.78 -4.58
C ALA A 197 -16.31 3.09 -5.01
N SER A 198 -16.92 2.17 -5.76
CA SER A 198 -18.32 2.25 -6.19
C SER A 198 -19.28 2.03 -5.02
N PHE A 199 -18.99 1.05 -4.16
CA PHE A 199 -19.77 0.77 -2.96
C PHE A 199 -19.79 1.99 -2.04
N VAL A 200 -18.62 2.51 -1.68
CA VAL A 200 -18.50 3.66 -0.79
C VAL A 200 -19.29 4.87 -1.33
N ARG A 201 -19.18 5.19 -2.61
CA ARG A 201 -19.90 6.33 -3.19
C ARG A 201 -21.40 6.13 -3.24
N ARG A 202 -21.88 4.91 -3.48
CA ARG A 202 -23.30 4.60 -3.43
C ARG A 202 -23.87 4.78 -2.03
N GLU A 203 -23.20 4.25 -0.99
CA GLU A 203 -23.66 4.36 0.39
C GLU A 203 -23.69 5.81 0.89
N PHE A 204 -22.80 6.67 0.36
CA PHE A 204 -22.72 8.06 0.75
C PHE A 204 -23.37 9.03 -0.26
N SER A 205 -23.96 8.56 -1.34
CA SER A 205 -24.54 9.39 -2.39
C SER A 205 -25.65 10.34 -1.89
N SER A 206 -26.32 9.98 -0.81
CA SER A 206 -27.33 10.82 -0.13
C SER A 206 -26.73 11.90 0.79
N ASN A 207 -25.42 11.85 1.05
CA ASN A 207 -24.73 12.77 1.94
C ASN A 207 -23.51 13.40 1.25
N THR A 208 -23.73 14.52 0.54
CA THR A 208 -22.69 15.22 -0.22
C THR A 208 -21.49 15.65 0.62
N ASN A 209 -21.70 15.98 1.91
CA ASN A 209 -20.63 16.33 2.82
C ASN A 209 -19.79 15.11 3.21
N ALA A 210 -20.39 13.92 3.34
CA ALA A 210 -19.67 12.69 3.62
C ALA A 210 -18.82 12.27 2.41
N VAL A 211 -19.34 12.40 1.19
CA VAL A 211 -18.59 12.11 -0.05
C VAL A 211 -17.38 13.04 -0.16
N SER A 212 -17.54 14.34 0.06
CA SER A 212 -16.44 15.30 0.01
C SER A 212 -15.38 15.05 1.08
N ASN A 213 -15.78 14.61 2.28
CA ASN A 213 -14.87 14.26 3.36
C ASN A 213 -14.13 12.95 3.11
N LEU A 214 -14.80 11.96 2.49
CA LEU A 214 -14.15 10.68 2.08
C LEU A 214 -13.15 10.91 0.94
N GLU A 215 -13.44 11.85 0.07
CA GLU A 215 -12.52 12.29 -0.97
C GLU A 215 -11.38 13.16 -0.42
N GLY A 216 -11.37 13.38 0.90
CA GLY A 216 -10.29 14.05 1.62
C GLY A 216 -10.05 15.47 1.16
N GLY A 217 -11.14 16.27 0.99
CA GLY A 217 -11.02 17.67 0.61
C GLY A 217 -10.36 17.91 -0.75
N GLY A 218 -10.56 17.01 -1.72
CA GLY A 218 -9.96 17.14 -3.04
C GLY A 218 -9.68 15.83 -3.78
N GLY A 219 -10.41 14.75 -3.45
CA GLY A 219 -10.27 13.48 -4.19
C GLY A 219 -8.99 12.72 -3.86
N ALA A 220 -8.68 12.50 -2.58
CA ALA A 220 -7.51 11.75 -2.14
C ALA A 220 -7.47 10.35 -2.76
N TYR A 221 -8.63 9.72 -2.91
CA TYR A 221 -8.77 8.40 -3.52
C TYR A 221 -9.35 8.51 -4.94
N MET A 222 -8.92 7.62 -5.83
CA MET A 222 -9.44 7.59 -7.18
C MET A 222 -10.94 7.27 -7.20
N SER A 223 -11.68 7.97 -8.07
CA SER A 223 -13.07 7.66 -8.38
C SER A 223 -13.18 6.37 -9.21
N PRO A 224 -14.35 5.70 -9.23
CA PRO A 224 -14.57 4.55 -10.11
C PRO A 224 -14.26 4.85 -11.58
N ALA A 225 -14.60 6.06 -12.06
CA ALA A 225 -14.33 6.48 -13.43
C ALA A 225 -12.83 6.63 -13.70
N GLU A 226 -12.05 7.14 -12.74
CA GLU A 226 -10.59 7.25 -12.86
C GLU A 226 -9.92 5.88 -12.82
N LEU A 227 -10.35 4.98 -11.90
CA LEU A 227 -9.87 3.61 -11.84
C LEU A 227 -10.10 2.88 -13.17
N LEU A 228 -11.34 2.97 -13.70
CA LEU A 228 -11.70 2.36 -14.97
C LEU A 228 -10.84 2.88 -16.12
N ARG A 229 -10.63 4.20 -16.20
CA ARG A 229 -9.81 4.82 -17.25
C ARG A 229 -8.35 4.32 -17.20
N ILE A 230 -7.77 4.16 -15.98
CA ILE A 230 -6.41 3.64 -15.83
C ILE A 230 -6.34 2.16 -16.24
N MET A 231 -7.31 1.35 -15.81
CA MET A 231 -7.38 -0.06 -16.20
C MET A 231 -7.49 -0.21 -17.73
N GLN A 232 -8.36 0.57 -18.38
CA GLN A 232 -8.52 0.55 -19.83
C GLN A 232 -7.27 0.97 -20.61
N SER A 233 -6.40 1.79 -20.01
CA SER A 233 -5.12 2.18 -20.62
C SER A 233 -4.00 1.17 -20.36
N SER A 234 -4.23 0.17 -19.53
CA SER A 234 -3.25 -0.84 -19.15
C SER A 234 -3.42 -2.12 -19.97
N THR A 235 -2.33 -2.61 -20.56
CA THR A 235 -2.32 -3.91 -21.26
C THR A 235 -2.64 -5.09 -20.35
N LEU A 236 -2.52 -4.91 -19.03
CA LEU A 236 -2.86 -5.93 -18.03
C LEU A 236 -4.36 -6.23 -17.99
N TYR A 237 -5.22 -5.26 -18.34
CA TYR A 237 -6.69 -5.35 -18.33
C TYR A 237 -7.29 -5.38 -19.74
N ALA A 238 -6.44 -5.46 -20.78
CA ALA A 238 -6.89 -5.66 -22.15
C ALA A 238 -7.20 -7.14 -22.34
N ASP A 239 -8.47 -7.46 -22.55
CA ASP A 239 -8.93 -8.78 -23.01
C ASP A 239 -8.63 -8.99 -24.50
#